data_f96496984dbf34c93f20cecfa82d79d1
#
_entry.id   f96496984dbf34c93f20cecfa82d79d1
#
_cell.length_a   1.000
_cell.length_b   1.000
_cell.length_c   1.000
_cell.angle_alpha   90.00
_cell.angle_beta   90.00
_cell.angle_gamma   90.00
#
_symmetry.space_group_name_H-M   'P 1'
#
loop_
_entity.id
_entity.type
_entity.pdbx_description
1 polymer ?
#
loop_
_entity_poly.entity_id
_entity_poly.type
_entity_poly.pdbx_seq_one_letter_code
_entity_poly.pdbx_strand_id
1 'polypeptide(L)'
;MKVRQFFVYLLLFIFSKNFSHLPKTSEPIHAYEPFHIKQQAFKTGSLTVICGSMCSGKSEELIKQVGRFILAGFNVLVLKPAIDNRKILNLNQDPLTYIPSRNGSWINCLAISSIDEMKKMLTTSNATVIAIDEAHFFIDEQDDFIELIHSLIEENKKVIIAGLDLDFRAEPFGPMPKLMAYADNVIKLTAICTQCGNDVFCITQRLINGHPAHYNDPLIVVGTTQYEPRCRSCHIILKD
;
A
#
# COMPACT_ATOMS: atom_id res chain seq x y z
N MET A 1 2.00 14.11 -55.03
CA MET A 1 1.20 13.99 -53.81
C MET A 1 1.05 12.55 -53.33
N LYS A 2 2.01 11.63 -53.62
CA LYS A 2 1.93 10.18 -53.24
C LYS A 2 3.09 9.68 -52.34
N VAL A 3 4.05 10.49 -51.98
CA VAL A 3 5.23 10.06 -51.20
C VAL A 3 5.06 10.29 -49.68
N ARG A 4 4.16 11.17 -49.23
CA ARG A 4 3.93 11.47 -47.81
C ARG A 4 3.06 10.44 -47.07
N GLN A 5 2.24 9.65 -47.78
CA GLN A 5 1.40 8.59 -47.16
C GLN A 5 2.16 7.30 -46.86
N PHE A 6 3.26 7.05 -47.58
CA PHE A 6 4.04 5.82 -47.36
C PHE A 6 4.91 5.86 -46.10
N PHE A 7 5.35 7.05 -45.67
CA PHE A 7 6.16 7.21 -44.46
C PHE A 7 5.35 7.11 -43.17
N VAL A 8 4.08 7.49 -43.17
CA VAL A 8 3.20 7.36 -41.99
C VAL A 8 2.82 5.91 -41.74
N TYR A 9 2.60 5.10 -42.76
CA TYR A 9 2.31 3.67 -42.63
C TYR A 9 3.54 2.84 -42.23
N LEU A 10 4.73 3.25 -42.64
CA LEU A 10 5.98 2.57 -42.27
C LEU A 10 6.32 2.84 -40.79
N LEU A 11 6.08 4.02 -40.25
CA LEU A 11 6.26 4.35 -38.86
C LEU A 11 5.24 3.63 -37.95
N LEU A 12 3.98 3.50 -38.37
CA LEU A 12 2.97 2.73 -37.63
C LEU A 12 3.25 1.23 -37.61
N PHE A 13 3.89 0.68 -38.68
CA PHE A 13 4.25 -0.74 -38.75
C PHE A 13 5.50 -1.08 -37.93
N ILE A 14 6.41 -0.14 -37.70
CA ILE A 14 7.59 -0.32 -36.84
C ILE A 14 7.19 -0.23 -35.35
N PHE A 15 6.23 0.60 -35.00
CA PHE A 15 5.71 0.70 -33.62
C PHE A 15 4.81 -0.47 -33.21
N SER A 16 4.15 -1.16 -34.16
CA SER A 16 3.25 -2.28 -33.83
C SER A 16 3.97 -3.61 -33.61
N LYS A 17 5.24 -3.77 -34.03
CA LYS A 17 5.98 -5.02 -33.86
C LYS A 17 6.83 -5.12 -32.60
N ASN A 18 7.03 -4.05 -31.86
CA ASN A 18 7.87 -4.04 -30.64
C ASN A 18 7.08 -4.07 -29.31
N PHE A 19 5.74 -4.21 -29.36
CA PHE A 19 4.92 -4.25 -28.13
C PHE A 19 4.49 -5.67 -27.72
N SER A 20 4.98 -6.73 -28.41
CA SER A 20 4.60 -8.12 -28.11
C SER A 20 5.50 -8.86 -27.12
N HIS A 21 6.46 -8.17 -26.48
CA HIS A 21 7.38 -8.76 -25.48
C HIS A 21 7.41 -7.99 -24.15
N LEU A 22 6.28 -7.53 -23.69
CA LEU A 22 6.13 -7.32 -22.26
C LEU A 22 5.83 -8.70 -21.64
N PRO A 23 6.61 -9.14 -20.64
CA PRO A 23 6.32 -10.40 -19.95
C PRO A 23 4.95 -10.26 -19.27
N LYS A 24 4.01 -11.10 -19.71
CA LYS A 24 2.61 -11.10 -19.27
C LYS A 24 2.39 -11.75 -17.89
N THR A 25 3.41 -11.96 -17.09
CA THR A 25 3.28 -12.47 -15.71
C THR A 25 4.33 -11.78 -14.85
N SER A 26 3.89 -10.89 -13.98
CA SER A 26 4.70 -10.50 -12.83
C SER A 26 4.80 -11.72 -11.91
N GLU A 27 5.92 -12.42 -11.94
CA GLU A 27 6.19 -13.45 -10.95
C GLU A 27 6.27 -12.83 -9.56
N PRO A 28 5.81 -13.54 -8.52
CA PRO A 28 5.92 -13.03 -7.15
C PRO A 28 7.39 -12.81 -6.80
N ILE A 29 7.65 -11.82 -5.93
CA ILE A 29 9.01 -11.49 -5.44
C ILE A 29 9.75 -12.70 -4.88
N HIS A 30 9.03 -13.75 -4.48
CA HIS A 30 9.60 -15.02 -4.00
C HIS A 30 10.28 -15.89 -5.07
N ALA A 31 10.24 -15.50 -6.36
CA ALA A 31 10.90 -16.25 -7.45
C ALA A 31 12.43 -16.05 -7.52
N TYR A 32 12.98 -15.12 -6.72
CA TYR A 32 14.43 -14.91 -6.65
C TYR A 32 15.05 -15.72 -5.51
N GLU A 33 16.14 -16.47 -5.79
CA GLU A 33 16.92 -17.10 -4.74
C GLU A 33 17.55 -16.02 -3.84
N PRO A 34 17.35 -16.10 -2.51
CA PRO A 34 17.92 -15.10 -1.60
C PRO A 34 19.45 -15.17 -1.57
N PHE A 35 20.10 -14.04 -1.46
CA PHE A 35 21.52 -14.02 -1.16
C PHE A 35 21.78 -14.67 0.20
N HIS A 36 22.75 -15.58 0.31
CA HIS A 36 23.14 -16.21 1.56
C HIS A 36 23.87 -15.23 2.48
N ILE A 37 23.14 -14.28 3.03
CA ILE A 37 23.62 -13.45 4.13
C ILE A 37 23.38 -14.24 5.41
N LYS A 38 24.42 -14.42 6.26
CA LYS A 38 24.23 -14.97 7.60
C LYS A 38 23.16 -14.12 8.29
N GLN A 39 22.01 -14.72 8.61
CA GLN A 39 20.93 -14.05 9.33
C GLN A 39 21.50 -13.53 10.67
N GLN A 40 21.75 -12.24 10.74
CA GLN A 40 22.04 -11.55 11.98
C GLN A 40 20.75 -10.87 12.44
N ALA A 41 20.41 -11.08 13.71
CA ALA A 41 19.38 -10.26 14.35
C ALA A 41 19.78 -8.78 14.23
N PHE A 42 18.81 -7.91 14.02
CA PHE A 42 19.08 -6.48 14.03
C PHE A 42 19.56 -6.05 15.41
N LYS A 43 20.50 -5.12 15.44
CA LYS A 43 21.00 -4.57 16.72
C LYS A 43 19.97 -3.68 17.40
N THR A 44 19.11 -3.06 16.60
CA THR A 44 18.05 -2.15 17.05
C THR A 44 16.79 -2.36 16.20
N GLY A 45 15.62 -2.31 16.82
CA GLY A 45 14.36 -2.22 16.14
C GLY A 45 14.20 -0.90 15.41
N SER A 46 13.24 -0.79 14.52
CA SER A 46 12.87 0.49 13.90
C SER A 46 11.47 0.42 13.29
N LEU A 47 10.85 1.59 13.18
CA LEU A 47 9.56 1.79 12.53
C LEU A 47 9.71 2.67 11.29
N THR A 48 9.28 2.15 10.15
CA THR A 48 9.08 2.93 8.92
C THR A 48 7.59 3.02 8.63
N VAL A 49 7.07 4.23 8.44
CA VAL A 49 5.66 4.48 8.08
C VAL A 49 5.58 5.04 6.67
N ILE A 50 4.84 4.36 5.81
CA ILE A 50 4.53 4.76 4.44
C ILE A 50 3.10 5.28 4.42
N CYS A 51 2.92 6.57 4.14
CA CYS A 51 1.61 7.21 4.20
C CYS A 51 1.31 8.04 2.94
N GLY A 52 0.07 8.46 2.80
CA GLY A 52 -0.43 9.26 1.68
C GLY A 52 -1.84 8.84 1.25
N SER A 53 -2.44 9.57 0.32
CA SER A 53 -3.80 9.31 -0.17
C SER A 53 -3.93 7.97 -0.92
N MET A 54 -5.14 7.58 -1.29
CA MET A 54 -5.32 6.52 -2.29
C MET A 54 -4.58 6.86 -3.58
N CYS A 55 -4.14 5.84 -4.31
CA CYS A 55 -3.37 5.95 -5.56
C CYS A 55 -1.97 6.61 -5.43
N SER A 56 -1.44 6.81 -4.23
CA SER A 56 -0.09 7.37 -4.02
C SER A 56 1.05 6.34 -4.12
N GLY A 57 0.75 5.04 -4.33
CA GLY A 57 1.78 4.00 -4.45
C GLY A 57 2.24 3.38 -3.13
N LYS A 58 1.49 3.51 -2.03
CA LYS A 58 1.87 2.97 -0.71
C LYS A 58 2.17 1.48 -0.72
N SER A 59 1.24 0.66 -1.24
CA SER A 59 1.43 -0.80 -1.30
C SER A 59 2.60 -1.17 -2.22
N GLU A 60 2.86 -0.42 -3.30
CA GLU A 60 4.04 -0.60 -4.16
C GLU A 60 5.33 -0.33 -3.39
N GLU A 61 5.42 0.76 -2.65
CA GLU A 61 6.59 1.08 -1.83
C GLU A 61 6.77 0.06 -0.70
N LEU A 62 5.67 -0.42 -0.06
CA LEU A 62 5.72 -1.50 0.92
C LEU A 62 6.32 -2.77 0.31
N ILE A 63 5.81 -3.22 -0.84
CA ILE A 63 6.30 -4.41 -1.56
C ILE A 63 7.79 -4.25 -1.90
N LYS A 64 8.21 -3.09 -2.36
CA LYS A 64 9.61 -2.77 -2.67
C LYS A 64 10.49 -2.85 -1.42
N GLN A 65 10.08 -2.27 -0.30
CA GLN A 65 10.81 -2.32 0.97
C GLN A 65 10.94 -3.77 1.47
N VAL A 66 9.83 -4.51 1.49
CA VAL A 66 9.79 -5.93 1.88
C VAL A 66 10.68 -6.79 0.99
N GLY A 67 10.60 -6.59 -0.34
CA GLY A 67 11.41 -7.32 -1.31
C GLY A 67 12.91 -7.22 -1.04
N ARG A 68 13.40 -6.07 -0.58
CA ARG A 68 14.81 -5.89 -0.20
C ARG A 68 15.23 -6.79 0.97
N PHE A 69 14.36 -6.95 1.97
CA PHE A 69 14.64 -7.81 3.12
C PHE A 69 14.57 -9.28 2.74
N ILE A 70 13.62 -9.68 1.89
CA ILE A 70 13.50 -11.06 1.37
C ILE A 70 14.77 -11.40 0.58
N LEU A 71 15.20 -10.55 -0.35
CA LEU A 71 16.42 -10.74 -1.14
C LEU A 71 17.68 -10.83 -0.26
N ALA A 72 17.70 -10.11 0.86
CA ALA A 72 18.77 -10.18 1.86
C ALA A 72 18.65 -11.41 2.79
N GLY A 73 17.66 -12.29 2.60
CA GLY A 73 17.50 -13.54 3.36
C GLY A 73 16.86 -13.36 4.74
N PHE A 74 16.23 -12.23 5.03
CA PHE A 74 15.52 -12.05 6.30
C PHE A 74 14.15 -12.74 6.28
N ASN A 75 13.73 -13.25 7.44
CA ASN A 75 12.37 -13.74 7.63
C ASN A 75 11.41 -12.57 7.75
N VAL A 76 10.49 -12.46 6.79
CA VAL A 76 9.50 -11.38 6.71
C VAL A 76 8.10 -11.94 6.91
N LEU A 77 7.32 -11.32 7.80
CA LEU A 77 5.89 -11.55 7.95
C LEU A 77 5.13 -10.34 7.39
N VAL A 78 4.26 -10.60 6.43
CA VAL A 78 3.44 -9.55 5.79
C VAL A 78 1.99 -9.74 6.20
N LEU A 79 1.37 -8.69 6.71
CA LEU A 79 0.03 -8.69 7.29
C LEU A 79 -0.83 -7.60 6.66
N LYS A 80 -2.15 -7.80 6.68
CA LYS A 80 -3.14 -6.77 6.39
C LYS A 80 -4.44 -7.01 7.17
N PRO A 81 -5.29 -5.98 7.38
CA PRO A 81 -6.63 -6.17 7.95
C PRO A 81 -7.52 -7.02 7.04
N ALA A 82 -8.26 -7.97 7.61
CA ALA A 82 -9.17 -8.85 6.87
C ALA A 82 -10.33 -8.10 6.20
N ILE A 83 -10.66 -6.91 6.68
CA ILE A 83 -11.64 -6.03 6.03
C ILE A 83 -11.20 -5.60 4.62
N ASP A 84 -9.88 -5.56 4.34
CA ASP A 84 -9.37 -5.27 3.00
C ASP A 84 -9.42 -6.52 2.11
N ASN A 85 -10.56 -6.75 1.48
CA ASN A 85 -10.83 -7.86 0.56
C ASN A 85 -10.87 -7.41 -0.93
N ARG A 86 -10.26 -6.27 -1.26
CA ARG A 86 -10.30 -5.70 -2.61
C ARG A 86 -9.55 -6.57 -3.62
N LYS A 87 -10.23 -6.89 -4.73
CA LYS A 87 -9.64 -7.56 -5.90
C LYS A 87 -9.15 -6.50 -6.89
N ILE A 88 -7.85 -6.19 -6.85
CA ILE A 88 -7.24 -5.23 -7.79
C ILE A 88 -6.66 -5.93 -9.02
N LEU A 89 -6.16 -7.16 -8.85
CA LEU A 89 -5.61 -7.99 -9.92
C LEU A 89 -6.55 -9.15 -10.24
N ASN A 90 -6.59 -9.55 -11.51
CA ASN A 90 -7.33 -10.75 -11.95
C ASN A 90 -6.52 -12.02 -11.63
N LEU A 91 -6.14 -12.18 -10.38
CA LEU A 91 -5.52 -13.40 -9.87
C LEU A 91 -6.61 -14.38 -9.45
N ASN A 92 -6.42 -15.67 -9.79
CA ASN A 92 -7.30 -16.75 -9.30
C ASN A 92 -6.94 -17.15 -7.85
N GLN A 93 -6.72 -16.15 -7.00
CA GLN A 93 -6.35 -16.30 -5.59
C GLN A 93 -7.34 -15.54 -4.71
N ASP A 94 -7.47 -15.99 -3.47
CA ASP A 94 -8.24 -15.27 -2.46
C ASP A 94 -7.58 -13.89 -2.20
N PRO A 95 -8.32 -12.77 -2.34
CA PRO A 95 -7.78 -11.44 -2.08
C PRO A 95 -7.22 -11.26 -0.66
N LEU A 96 -7.58 -12.10 0.29
CA LEU A 96 -7.06 -12.08 1.66
C LEU A 96 -5.64 -12.66 1.77
N THR A 97 -5.11 -13.29 0.73
CA THR A 97 -3.79 -13.97 0.76
C THR A 97 -2.67 -13.16 0.11
N TYR A 98 -2.96 -11.98 -0.43
CA TYR A 98 -1.96 -11.13 -1.08
C TYR A 98 -2.25 -9.64 -0.94
N ILE A 99 -1.20 -8.83 -1.04
CA ILE A 99 -1.27 -7.38 -1.18
C ILE A 99 -0.91 -7.05 -2.63
N PRO A 100 -1.85 -6.51 -3.42
CA PRO A 100 -1.58 -6.10 -4.80
C PRO A 100 -1.16 -4.64 -4.86
N SER A 101 -0.31 -4.28 -5.82
CA SER A 101 -0.10 -2.91 -6.23
C SER A 101 -0.74 -2.63 -7.59
N ARG A 102 -0.98 -1.37 -7.92
CA ARG A 102 -1.60 -0.96 -9.19
C ARG A 102 -0.68 -1.13 -10.40
N ASN A 103 0.63 -1.24 -10.20
CA ASN A 103 1.61 -1.52 -11.27
C ASN A 103 1.67 -3.02 -11.63
N GLY A 104 0.90 -3.88 -10.94
CA GLY A 104 0.83 -5.32 -11.19
C GLY A 104 1.75 -6.16 -10.30
N SER A 105 2.61 -5.56 -9.47
CA SER A 105 3.37 -6.32 -8.46
C SER A 105 2.47 -6.71 -7.29
N TRP A 106 2.82 -7.80 -6.61
CA TRP A 106 2.08 -8.29 -5.45
C TRP A 106 2.99 -9.08 -4.51
N ILE A 107 2.54 -9.26 -3.28
CA ILE A 107 3.23 -10.08 -2.27
C ILE A 107 2.22 -10.86 -1.44
N ASN A 108 2.58 -12.10 -1.06
CA ASN A 108 1.76 -12.90 -0.16
C ASN A 108 1.68 -12.25 1.21
N CYS A 109 0.50 -12.33 1.83
CA CYS A 109 0.24 -11.82 3.16
C CYS A 109 -0.71 -12.73 3.94
N LEU A 110 -0.85 -12.47 5.23
CA LEU A 110 -1.90 -13.03 6.07
C LEU A 110 -2.89 -11.92 6.44
N ALA A 111 -4.17 -12.21 6.29
CA ALA A 111 -5.23 -11.31 6.71
C ALA A 111 -5.49 -11.48 8.21
N ILE A 112 -5.67 -10.37 8.93
CA ILE A 112 -5.82 -10.30 10.38
C ILE A 112 -7.16 -9.65 10.72
N SER A 113 -7.94 -10.29 11.58
CA SER A 113 -9.25 -9.80 12.00
C SER A 113 -9.21 -9.00 13.32
N SER A 114 -8.15 -9.14 14.13
CA SER A 114 -7.97 -8.43 15.39
C SER A 114 -6.51 -8.33 15.80
N ILE A 115 -6.20 -7.42 16.72
CA ILE A 115 -4.84 -7.29 17.28
C ILE A 115 -4.46 -8.53 18.10
N ASP A 116 -5.40 -9.19 18.77
CA ASP A 116 -5.14 -10.44 19.49
C ASP A 116 -4.73 -11.57 18.55
N GLU A 117 -5.33 -11.67 17.36
CA GLU A 117 -4.92 -12.63 16.34
C GLU A 117 -3.49 -12.31 15.86
N MET A 118 -3.18 -11.03 15.63
CA MET A 118 -1.84 -10.58 15.26
C MET A 118 -0.81 -10.97 16.33
N LYS A 119 -1.09 -10.71 17.60
CA LYS A 119 -0.22 -11.10 18.74
C LYS A 119 0.07 -12.61 18.73
N LYS A 120 -0.97 -13.45 18.54
CA LYS A 120 -0.81 -14.91 18.47
C LYS A 120 0.06 -15.35 17.29
N MET A 121 -0.11 -14.76 16.12
CA MET A 121 0.73 -15.07 14.95
C MET A 121 2.19 -14.68 15.19
N LEU A 122 2.42 -13.53 15.78
CA LEU A 122 3.76 -13.03 16.07
C LEU A 122 4.51 -13.90 17.07
N THR A 123 3.84 -14.46 18.09
CA THR A 123 4.46 -15.37 19.07
C THR A 123 4.95 -16.68 18.46
N THR A 124 4.35 -17.14 17.37
CA THR A 124 4.73 -18.37 16.67
C THR A 124 5.66 -18.12 15.48
N SER A 125 5.85 -16.86 15.10
CA SER A 125 6.66 -16.46 13.96
C SER A 125 8.12 -16.20 14.35
N ASN A 126 9.04 -16.67 13.53
CA ASN A 126 10.47 -16.32 13.63
C ASN A 126 10.83 -15.09 12.79
N ALA A 127 9.85 -14.31 12.32
CA ALA A 127 10.06 -13.14 11.50
C ALA A 127 10.81 -12.04 12.28
N THR A 128 11.80 -11.46 11.62
CA THR A 128 12.57 -10.32 12.13
C THR A 128 12.16 -9.01 11.45
N VAL A 129 11.40 -9.11 10.37
CA VAL A 129 10.79 -7.98 9.66
C VAL A 129 9.29 -8.20 9.62
N ILE A 130 8.53 -7.20 10.05
CA ILE A 130 7.07 -7.22 10.06
C ILE A 130 6.58 -6.09 9.15
N ALA A 131 5.78 -6.44 8.14
CA ALA A 131 5.19 -5.47 7.23
C ALA A 131 3.65 -5.50 7.37
N ILE A 132 3.02 -4.34 7.47
CA ILE A 132 1.57 -4.22 7.68
C ILE A 132 1.03 -3.21 6.68
N ASP A 133 0.13 -3.63 5.77
CA ASP A 133 -0.57 -2.73 4.86
C ASP A 133 -1.93 -2.31 5.45
N GLU A 134 -2.46 -1.19 4.96
CA GLU A 134 -3.78 -0.64 5.30
C GLU A 134 -4.02 -0.49 6.83
N ALA A 135 -2.98 -0.11 7.57
CA ALA A 135 -2.99 -0.06 9.04
C ALA A 135 -4.01 0.92 9.64
N HIS A 136 -4.50 1.91 8.86
CA HIS A 136 -5.55 2.83 9.30
C HIS A 136 -6.87 2.12 9.66
N PHE A 137 -7.09 0.88 9.20
CA PHE A 137 -8.27 0.10 9.56
C PHE A 137 -8.26 -0.45 10.99
N PHE A 138 -7.13 -0.41 11.72
CA PHE A 138 -7.09 -0.76 13.14
C PHE A 138 -7.56 0.41 14.05
N ILE A 139 -8.54 1.17 13.60
CA ILE A 139 -9.04 2.36 14.29
C ILE A 139 -9.70 2.02 15.63
N ASP A 140 -10.46 0.93 15.71
CA ASP A 140 -11.19 0.53 16.91
C ASP A 140 -10.25 -0.08 17.99
N GLU A 141 -9.07 -0.57 17.59
CA GLU A 141 -8.04 -1.16 18.45
C GLU A 141 -6.73 -0.35 18.39
N GLN A 142 -6.80 0.97 18.13
CA GLN A 142 -5.62 1.77 17.79
C GLN A 142 -4.56 1.82 18.90
N ASP A 143 -4.96 1.86 20.17
CA ASP A 143 -4.02 1.95 21.29
C ASP A 143 -3.31 0.60 21.50
N ASP A 144 -4.03 -0.53 21.45
CA ASP A 144 -3.46 -1.88 21.49
C ASP A 144 -2.52 -2.14 20.30
N PHE A 145 -2.86 -1.61 19.12
CA PHE A 145 -2.02 -1.70 17.94
C PHE A 145 -0.71 -0.94 18.13
N ILE A 146 -0.77 0.28 18.64
CA ILE A 146 0.42 1.10 18.90
C ILE A 146 1.33 0.45 19.95
N GLU A 147 0.75 -0.07 21.03
CA GLU A 147 1.49 -0.79 22.07
C GLU A 147 2.21 -2.01 21.49
N LEU A 148 1.52 -2.79 20.64
CA LEU A 148 2.12 -3.92 19.95
C LEU A 148 3.30 -3.48 19.05
N ILE A 149 3.16 -2.39 18.31
CA ILE A 149 4.25 -1.89 17.46
C ILE A 149 5.47 -1.49 18.31
N HIS A 150 5.26 -0.83 19.46
CA HIS A 150 6.35 -0.50 20.38
C HIS A 150 7.07 -1.76 20.89
N SER A 151 6.32 -2.79 21.31
CA SER A 151 6.94 -4.04 21.79
C SER A 151 7.78 -4.72 20.70
N LEU A 152 7.32 -4.72 19.45
CA LEU A 152 8.09 -5.26 18.32
C LEU A 152 9.41 -4.51 18.08
N ILE A 153 9.40 -3.19 18.23
CA ILE A 153 10.62 -2.38 18.12
C ILE A 153 11.59 -2.69 19.25
N GLU A 154 11.09 -2.82 20.48
CA GLU A 154 11.89 -3.21 21.66
C GLU A 154 12.49 -4.61 21.51
N GLU A 155 11.81 -5.52 20.82
CA GLU A 155 12.32 -6.84 20.41
C GLU A 155 13.32 -6.78 19.24
N ASN A 156 13.81 -5.61 18.87
CA ASN A 156 14.74 -5.40 17.75
C ASN A 156 14.19 -5.82 16.38
N LYS A 157 12.88 -5.82 16.17
CA LYS A 157 12.29 -6.09 14.85
C LYS A 157 12.26 -4.85 13.97
N LYS A 158 12.31 -5.03 12.66
CA LYS A 158 12.05 -3.98 11.68
C LYS A 158 10.58 -4.00 11.33
N VAL A 159 9.88 -2.91 11.62
CA VAL A 159 8.45 -2.76 11.35
C VAL A 159 8.25 -1.77 10.22
N ILE A 160 7.48 -2.16 9.18
CA ILE A 160 7.15 -1.33 8.04
C ILE A 160 5.63 -1.27 7.94
N ILE A 161 5.05 -0.09 8.05
CA ILE A 161 3.61 0.11 8.08
C ILE A 161 3.20 0.99 6.91
N ALA A 162 2.14 0.60 6.18
CA ALA A 162 1.53 1.43 5.15
C ALA A 162 0.06 1.72 5.50
N GLY A 163 -0.39 2.95 5.22
CA GLY A 163 -1.78 3.33 5.46
C GLY A 163 -2.12 4.74 4.99
N LEU A 164 -3.41 5.06 4.98
CA LEU A 164 -3.91 6.41 4.72
C LEU A 164 -3.62 7.30 5.93
N ASP A 165 -2.97 8.43 5.72
CA ASP A 165 -2.71 9.42 6.76
C ASP A 165 -3.95 10.26 7.13
N LEU A 166 -4.81 10.50 6.13
CA LEU A 166 -6.08 11.19 6.28
C LEU A 166 -7.23 10.34 5.75
N ASP A 167 -8.39 10.45 6.39
CA ASP A 167 -9.64 9.90 5.90
C ASP A 167 -10.24 10.76 4.75
N PHE A 168 -11.42 10.41 4.28
CA PHE A 168 -12.10 11.16 3.21
C PHE A 168 -12.60 12.54 3.66
N ARG A 169 -12.66 12.81 4.98
CA ARG A 169 -13.03 14.10 5.59
C ARG A 169 -11.84 15.05 5.72
N ALA A 170 -10.63 14.61 5.29
CA ALA A 170 -9.36 15.28 5.52
C ALA A 170 -8.95 15.33 7.01
N GLU A 171 -9.44 14.39 7.80
CA GLU A 171 -9.07 14.25 9.22
C GLU A 171 -8.04 13.14 9.41
N PRO A 172 -7.19 13.22 10.47
CA PRO A 172 -6.23 12.18 10.80
C PRO A 172 -6.88 10.81 10.97
N PHE A 173 -6.33 9.77 10.31
CA PHE A 173 -7.01 8.49 10.21
C PHE A 173 -6.43 7.43 11.15
N GLY A 174 -7.24 6.99 12.13
CA GLY A 174 -6.94 5.88 13.03
C GLY A 174 -5.58 6.00 13.73
N PRO A 175 -4.79 4.92 13.80
CA PRO A 175 -3.49 4.92 14.47
C PRO A 175 -2.39 5.67 13.71
N MET A 176 -2.60 5.99 12.42
CA MET A 176 -1.54 6.52 11.56
C MET A 176 -0.85 7.78 12.08
N PRO A 177 -1.54 8.80 12.64
CA PRO A 177 -0.87 9.99 13.14
C PRO A 177 0.10 9.71 14.29
N LYS A 178 -0.29 8.82 15.23
CA LYS A 178 0.60 8.40 16.33
C LYS A 178 1.78 7.59 15.79
N LEU A 179 1.55 6.65 14.88
CA LEU A 179 2.60 5.86 14.25
C LEU A 179 3.62 6.74 13.50
N MET A 180 3.15 7.76 12.77
CA MET A 180 4.03 8.72 12.10
C MET A 180 4.88 9.53 13.09
N ALA A 181 4.34 9.86 14.26
CA ALA A 181 5.08 10.57 15.31
C ALA A 181 6.17 9.70 15.96
N TYR A 182 5.95 8.39 16.08
CA TYR A 182 6.90 7.44 16.66
C TYR A 182 7.90 6.85 15.65
N ALA A 183 7.69 7.06 14.36
CA ALA A 183 8.49 6.43 13.32
C ALA A 183 9.92 7.01 13.26
N ASP A 184 10.91 6.12 13.07
CA ASP A 184 12.28 6.51 12.71
C ASP A 184 12.33 7.09 11.29
N ASN A 185 11.43 6.63 10.41
CA ASN A 185 11.33 7.11 9.03
C ASN A 185 9.88 7.20 8.57
N VAL A 186 9.48 8.36 8.04
CA VAL A 186 8.17 8.58 7.44
C VAL A 186 8.34 8.85 5.94
N ILE A 187 7.76 7.97 5.12
CA ILE A 187 7.70 8.11 3.67
C ILE A 187 6.31 8.60 3.30
N LYS A 188 6.17 9.91 3.13
CA LYS A 188 4.90 10.53 2.73
C LYS A 188 4.84 10.66 1.23
N LEU A 189 3.97 9.87 0.60
CA LEU A 189 3.80 9.80 -0.84
C LEU A 189 2.74 10.78 -1.33
N THR A 190 2.98 11.32 -2.52
CA THR A 190 2.03 12.17 -3.25
C THR A 190 1.26 11.36 -4.29
N ALA A 191 0.21 11.95 -4.85
CA ALA A 191 -0.53 11.40 -5.96
C ALA A 191 -0.87 12.51 -6.97
N ILE A 192 -1.24 12.12 -8.19
CA ILE A 192 -1.72 13.07 -9.18
C ILE A 192 -3.21 13.33 -8.93
N CYS A 193 -3.58 14.59 -8.73
CA CYS A 193 -4.97 14.99 -8.55
C CYS A 193 -5.80 14.65 -9.79
N THR A 194 -6.83 13.83 -9.65
CA THR A 194 -7.69 13.42 -10.79
C THR A 194 -8.50 14.57 -11.38
N GLN A 195 -8.70 15.66 -10.64
CA GLN A 195 -9.47 16.82 -11.06
C GLN A 195 -8.64 17.83 -11.88
N CYS A 196 -7.41 18.13 -11.46
CA CYS A 196 -6.61 19.20 -12.07
C CYS A 196 -5.24 18.74 -12.60
N GLY A 197 -4.89 17.46 -12.46
CA GLY A 197 -3.63 16.90 -12.97
C GLY A 197 -2.37 17.29 -12.21
N ASN A 198 -2.46 18.05 -11.11
CA ASN A 198 -1.29 18.46 -10.35
C ASN A 198 -0.70 17.27 -9.55
N ASP A 199 0.62 17.11 -9.61
CA ASP A 199 1.38 16.19 -8.77
C ASP A 199 1.75 16.89 -7.45
N VAL A 200 0.89 16.73 -6.46
CA VAL A 200 1.01 17.39 -5.16
C VAL A 200 0.45 16.51 -4.05
N PHE A 201 0.52 16.99 -2.82
CA PHE A 201 -0.20 16.38 -1.72
C PHE A 201 -1.70 16.27 -2.04
N CYS A 202 -2.21 15.05 -2.01
CA CYS A 202 -3.62 14.75 -2.21
C CYS A 202 -4.27 14.18 -0.95
N ILE A 203 -5.57 14.39 -0.85
CA ILE A 203 -6.49 13.81 0.12
C ILE A 203 -7.31 12.77 -0.63
N THR A 204 -7.73 11.71 0.03
CA THR A 204 -8.62 10.72 -0.55
C THR A 204 -10.03 11.28 -0.64
N GLN A 205 -10.50 11.64 -1.82
CA GLN A 205 -11.88 12.03 -2.08
C GLN A 205 -12.76 10.80 -2.18
N ARG A 206 -13.79 10.70 -1.38
CA ARG A 206 -14.82 9.68 -1.52
C ARG A 206 -15.96 10.21 -2.39
N LEU A 207 -16.45 9.34 -3.29
CA LEU A 207 -17.57 9.63 -4.18
C LEU A 207 -18.70 8.62 -3.96
N ILE A 208 -19.94 9.11 -3.99
CA ILE A 208 -21.16 8.31 -3.99
C ILE A 208 -21.93 8.69 -5.26
N ASN A 209 -22.09 7.73 -6.18
CA ASN A 209 -22.70 7.97 -7.49
C ASN A 209 -22.07 9.16 -8.26
N GLY A 210 -20.74 9.32 -8.15
CA GLY A 210 -20.00 10.39 -8.80
C GLY A 210 -19.99 11.75 -8.08
N HIS A 211 -20.69 11.88 -6.97
CA HIS A 211 -20.74 13.11 -6.15
C HIS A 211 -19.90 12.97 -4.88
N PRO A 212 -19.31 14.07 -4.37
CA PRO A 212 -18.60 14.06 -3.10
C PRO A 212 -19.47 13.51 -1.97
N ALA A 213 -18.88 12.66 -1.12
CA ALA A 213 -19.55 12.11 0.05
C ALA A 213 -19.83 13.23 1.09
N HIS A 214 -20.87 13.03 1.88
CA HIS A 214 -21.20 13.92 3.00
C HIS A 214 -20.33 13.60 4.21
N TYR A 215 -20.02 14.62 5.03
CA TYR A 215 -19.18 14.47 6.22
C TYR A 215 -19.72 13.39 7.19
N ASN A 216 -21.03 13.28 7.32
CA ASN A 216 -21.71 12.32 8.21
C ASN A 216 -21.87 10.91 7.62
N ASP A 217 -21.41 10.66 6.38
CA ASP A 217 -21.42 9.31 5.80
C ASP A 217 -20.49 8.37 6.58
N PRO A 218 -20.73 7.04 6.56
CA PRO A 218 -19.88 6.06 7.24
C PRO A 218 -18.40 6.25 6.92
N LEU A 219 -17.55 6.22 7.96
CA LEU A 219 -16.12 6.47 7.81
C LEU A 219 -15.45 5.41 6.92
N ILE A 220 -15.75 4.12 7.17
CA ILE A 220 -15.14 2.99 6.48
C ILE A 220 -16.11 2.40 5.47
N VAL A 221 -15.74 2.47 4.19
CA VAL A 221 -16.38 1.73 3.10
C VAL A 221 -15.29 1.18 2.22
N VAL A 222 -15.14 -0.14 2.17
CA VAL A 222 -14.10 -0.79 1.37
C VAL A 222 -14.51 -0.82 -0.10
N GLY A 223 -13.66 -0.31 -0.99
CA GLY A 223 -13.89 -0.28 -2.42
C GLY A 223 -12.81 0.47 -3.17
N THR A 224 -12.74 0.30 -4.48
CA THR A 224 -11.75 0.97 -5.34
C THR A 224 -12.36 2.03 -6.26
N THR A 225 -13.63 1.89 -6.61
CA THR A 225 -14.33 2.73 -7.60
C THR A 225 -14.95 3.99 -7.02
N GLN A 226 -14.98 4.10 -5.69
CA GLN A 226 -15.62 5.20 -4.97
C GLN A 226 -14.61 6.23 -4.42
N TYR A 227 -13.33 6.06 -4.72
CA TYR A 227 -12.27 6.89 -4.16
C TYR A 227 -11.27 7.33 -5.22
N GLU A 228 -10.85 8.58 -5.11
CA GLU A 228 -9.84 9.18 -5.97
C GLU A 228 -8.95 10.18 -5.22
N PRO A 229 -7.72 10.43 -5.67
CA PRO A 229 -6.86 11.45 -5.08
C PRO A 229 -7.28 12.84 -5.57
N ARG A 230 -7.47 13.78 -4.66
CA ARG A 230 -7.75 15.20 -4.92
C ARG A 230 -6.78 16.08 -4.15
N CYS A 231 -6.22 17.09 -4.79
CA CYS A 231 -5.42 18.10 -4.09
C CYS A 231 -6.30 18.93 -3.14
N ARG A 232 -5.67 19.72 -2.25
CA ARG A 232 -6.39 20.54 -1.26
C ARG A 232 -7.43 21.48 -1.88
N SER A 233 -7.15 22.01 -3.08
CA SER A 233 -8.06 22.92 -3.78
C SER A 233 -9.21 22.22 -4.50
N CYS A 234 -9.08 20.93 -4.80
CA CYS A 234 -10.09 20.14 -5.52
C CYS A 234 -10.86 19.18 -4.63
N HIS A 235 -10.40 18.95 -3.40
CA HIS A 235 -11.08 18.10 -2.41
C HIS A 235 -12.32 18.80 -1.87
N ILE A 236 -13.46 18.12 -1.86
CA ILE A 236 -14.75 18.65 -1.44
C ILE A 236 -15.35 17.76 -0.35
N ILE A 237 -15.78 18.38 0.73
CA ILE A 237 -16.57 17.76 1.79
C ILE A 237 -17.91 18.48 1.88
N LEU A 238 -19.00 17.75 1.71
CA LEU A 238 -20.34 18.26 1.92
C LEU A 238 -20.64 18.26 3.43
N LYS A 239 -21.06 19.41 3.95
CA LYS A 239 -21.51 19.59 5.35
C LYS A 239 -22.88 20.26 5.31
N ASP A 240 -23.72 19.95 6.29
CA ASP A 240 -25.02 20.62 6.51
C ASP A 240 -24.83 22.10 6.88
#